data_3fce17cd12948c5a9efd07cb6d31f380
#
_entry.id   3fce17cd12948c5a9efd07cb6d31f380
#
_cell.length_a   1.000
_cell.length_b   1.000
_cell.length_c   1.000
_cell.angle_alpha   90.00
_cell.angle_beta   90.00
_cell.angle_gamma   90.00
#
_symmetry.space_group_name_H-M   'P 1'
#
loop_
_entity.id
_entity.type
_entity.pdbx_description
1 polymer ?
#
loop_
_entity_poly.entity_id
_entity_poly.type
_entity_poly.pdbx_seq_one_letter_code
_entity_poly.pdbx_strand_id
1 'polypeptide(L)'
;MPAPQHRICRLADEAAATRDPELSLSKLRELRDELVAFERSRVSQALRSGSSFSSVAKALGISRQAAHRRYRELAPGTAQPLALSTHARRAIQLARKEAAATGARGVTSAHLLLGVLKSGAAVSRALEAVGLTAATARDCLGTGDAATGEDGDGGVARAVLAEAAEIARARHTTYVEPDHIALAALNGTDGDALQAITALGVSPADVRERLAC
;
A
#
# COMPACT_ATOMS: atom_id res chain seq x y z
N MET A 1 -4.05 2.35 25.70
CA MET A 1 -3.30 1.07 25.72
C MET A 1 -1.82 1.38 25.59
N PRO A 2 -0.93 0.88 26.46
CA PRO A 2 0.51 1.09 26.30
C PRO A 2 0.99 0.48 24.98
N ALA A 3 1.95 1.15 24.33
CA ALA A 3 2.50 0.68 23.07
C ALA A 3 3.12 -0.73 23.25
N PRO A 4 3.00 -1.64 22.27
CA PRO A 4 3.46 -3.03 22.36
C PRO A 4 4.94 -3.14 22.76
N GLN A 5 5.74 -2.14 22.43
CA GLN A 5 7.16 -2.05 22.78
C GLN A 5 7.37 -2.01 24.32
N HIS A 6 6.57 -1.24 25.06
CA HIS A 6 6.68 -1.15 26.51
C HIS A 6 6.31 -2.48 27.19
N ARG A 7 5.37 -3.23 26.63
CA ARG A 7 4.97 -4.52 27.17
C ARG A 7 6.07 -5.58 26.97
N ILE A 8 6.72 -5.58 25.81
CA ILE A 8 7.85 -6.48 25.51
C ILE A 8 9.01 -6.22 26.47
N CYS A 9 9.44 -4.95 26.64
CA CYS A 9 10.52 -4.60 27.58
C CYS A 9 10.16 -5.01 29.01
N ARG A 10 8.95 -4.68 29.48
CA ARG A 10 8.50 -5.04 30.82
C ARG A 10 8.52 -6.55 31.06
N LEU A 11 8.00 -7.36 30.12
CA LEU A 11 8.00 -8.82 30.26
C LEU A 11 9.41 -9.40 30.27
N ALA A 12 10.34 -8.82 29.51
CA ALA A 12 11.75 -9.21 29.55
C ALA A 12 12.38 -8.90 30.90
N ASP A 13 12.14 -7.71 31.45
CA ASP A 13 12.63 -7.30 32.77
C ASP A 13 12.02 -8.18 33.88
N GLU A 14 10.72 -8.44 33.86
CA GLU A 14 10.04 -9.32 34.81
C GLU A 14 10.59 -10.74 34.77
N ALA A 15 10.85 -11.30 33.57
CA ALA A 15 11.43 -12.64 33.43
C ALA A 15 12.86 -12.72 33.97
N ALA A 16 13.66 -11.65 33.79
CA ALA A 16 15.02 -11.61 34.26
C ALA A 16 15.14 -11.34 35.79
N ALA A 17 14.19 -10.58 36.35
CA ALA A 17 14.23 -10.17 37.76
C ALA A 17 13.72 -11.28 38.73
N THR A 18 12.89 -12.21 38.26
CA THR A 18 12.32 -13.25 39.13
C THR A 18 13.33 -14.34 39.46
N ARG A 19 13.37 -14.75 40.73
CA ARG A 19 14.19 -15.88 41.21
C ARG A 19 13.49 -17.24 41.12
N ASP A 20 12.18 -17.22 40.87
CA ASP A 20 11.39 -18.42 40.67
C ASP A 20 11.51 -18.89 39.22
N PRO A 21 12.08 -20.09 38.95
CA PRO A 21 12.27 -20.59 37.59
C PRO A 21 10.95 -20.81 36.83
N GLU A 22 9.90 -21.28 37.50
CA GLU A 22 8.61 -21.55 36.85
C GLU A 22 7.94 -20.23 36.42
N LEU A 23 7.97 -19.23 37.30
CA LEU A 23 7.46 -17.91 37.01
C LEU A 23 8.27 -17.23 35.88
N SER A 24 9.61 -17.38 35.90
CA SER A 24 10.47 -16.87 34.81
C SER A 24 10.11 -17.50 33.47
N LEU A 25 9.94 -18.82 33.40
CA LEU A 25 9.55 -19.53 32.20
C LEU A 25 8.15 -19.11 31.71
N SER A 26 7.20 -18.87 32.63
CA SER A 26 5.88 -18.34 32.29
C SER A 26 5.99 -16.94 31.64
N LYS A 27 6.81 -16.05 32.19
CA LYS A 27 7.05 -14.72 31.62
C LYS A 27 7.75 -14.76 30.26
N LEU A 28 8.69 -15.67 30.07
CA LEU A 28 9.34 -15.90 28.77
C LEU A 28 8.36 -16.41 27.72
N ARG A 29 7.38 -17.22 28.11
CA ARG A 29 6.31 -17.64 27.20
C ARG A 29 5.44 -16.45 26.79
N GLU A 30 4.99 -15.62 27.73
CA GLU A 30 4.22 -14.42 27.45
C GLU A 30 5.01 -13.46 26.54
N LEU A 31 6.31 -13.26 26.81
CA LEU A 31 7.20 -12.46 25.99
C LEU A 31 7.29 -12.99 24.55
N ARG A 32 7.41 -14.29 24.40
CA ARG A 32 7.45 -14.93 23.07
C ARG A 32 6.16 -14.69 22.29
N ASP A 33 5.03 -14.81 22.95
CA ASP A 33 3.73 -14.59 22.32
C ASP A 33 3.57 -13.13 21.87
N GLU A 34 4.01 -12.16 22.69
CA GLU A 34 4.03 -10.74 22.33
C GLU A 34 5.01 -10.42 21.18
N LEU A 35 6.19 -11.03 21.17
CA LEU A 35 7.15 -10.88 20.07
C LEU A 35 6.60 -11.42 18.75
N VAL A 36 5.91 -12.58 18.79
CA VAL A 36 5.25 -13.12 17.59
C VAL A 36 4.15 -12.19 17.08
N ALA A 37 3.33 -11.64 17.99
CA ALA A 37 2.29 -10.68 17.60
C ALA A 37 2.89 -9.40 17.01
N PHE A 38 3.96 -8.89 17.60
CA PHE A 38 4.68 -7.72 17.10
C PHE A 38 5.32 -7.97 15.73
N GLU A 39 6.01 -9.12 15.56
CA GLU A 39 6.59 -9.54 14.27
C GLU A 39 5.51 -9.61 13.19
N ARG A 40 4.37 -10.27 13.46
CA ARG A 40 3.24 -10.36 12.53
C ARG A 40 2.72 -8.98 12.12
N SER A 41 2.62 -8.05 13.08
CA SER A 41 2.21 -6.67 12.82
C SER A 41 3.19 -5.95 11.88
N ARG A 42 4.50 -6.11 12.10
CA ARG A 42 5.54 -5.51 11.25
C ARG A 42 5.58 -6.12 9.85
N VAL A 43 5.45 -7.44 9.75
CA VAL A 43 5.35 -8.13 8.45
C VAL A 43 4.11 -7.68 7.69
N SER A 44 2.95 -7.57 8.37
CA SER A 44 1.73 -7.06 7.76
C SER A 44 1.92 -5.63 7.22
N GLN A 45 2.55 -4.75 8.00
CA GLN A 45 2.87 -3.40 7.57
C GLN A 45 3.80 -3.39 6.35
N ALA A 46 4.88 -4.18 6.37
CA ALA A 46 5.81 -4.27 5.26
C ALA A 46 5.13 -4.78 3.97
N LEU A 47 4.32 -5.84 4.07
CA LEU A 47 3.59 -6.36 2.92
C LEU A 47 2.56 -5.36 2.35
N ARG A 48 1.89 -4.58 3.21
CA ARG A 48 0.99 -3.48 2.77
C ARG A 48 1.75 -2.35 2.09
N SER A 49 2.98 -2.06 2.54
CA SER A 49 3.87 -1.08 1.90
C SER A 49 4.51 -1.59 0.60
N GLY A 50 4.11 -2.77 0.10
CA GLY A 50 4.60 -3.33 -1.16
C GLY A 50 5.83 -4.22 -1.06
N SER A 51 6.37 -4.47 0.15
CA SER A 51 7.49 -5.41 0.31
C SER A 51 7.13 -6.81 -0.18
N SER A 52 8.06 -7.45 -0.86
CA SER A 52 7.88 -8.84 -1.32
C SER A 52 8.12 -9.85 -0.20
N PHE A 53 7.60 -11.07 -0.35
CA PHE A 53 7.96 -12.17 0.55
C PHE A 53 9.45 -12.51 0.54
N SER A 54 10.16 -12.21 -0.54
CA SER A 54 11.61 -12.36 -0.61
C SER A 54 12.32 -11.35 0.28
N SER A 55 11.88 -10.09 0.28
CA SER A 55 12.41 -9.04 1.17
C SER A 55 12.14 -9.34 2.63
N VAL A 56 10.91 -9.77 2.95
CA VAL A 56 10.53 -10.21 4.32
C VAL A 56 11.37 -11.40 4.76
N ALA A 57 11.56 -12.40 3.90
CA ALA A 57 12.37 -13.58 4.19
C ALA A 57 13.82 -13.21 4.50
N LYS A 58 14.42 -12.34 3.69
CA LYS A 58 15.78 -11.83 3.89
C LYS A 58 15.92 -11.09 5.23
N ALA A 59 14.96 -10.22 5.55
CA ALA A 59 14.96 -9.45 6.79
C ALA A 59 14.82 -10.34 8.04
N LEU A 60 14.03 -11.42 7.96
CA LEU A 60 13.80 -12.36 9.08
C LEU A 60 14.81 -13.53 9.11
N GLY A 61 15.75 -13.62 8.16
CA GLY A 61 16.71 -14.72 8.10
C GLY A 61 16.09 -16.09 7.81
N ILE A 62 14.95 -16.14 7.09
CA ILE A 62 14.23 -17.37 6.74
C ILE A 62 14.14 -17.55 5.23
N SER A 63 13.77 -18.74 4.75
CA SER A 63 13.57 -18.96 3.33
C SER A 63 12.27 -18.26 2.83
N ARG A 64 12.23 -17.91 1.53
CA ARG A 64 11.03 -17.34 0.89
C ARG A 64 9.79 -18.23 1.07
N GLN A 65 9.97 -19.55 0.96
CA GLN A 65 8.89 -20.52 1.18
C GLN A 65 8.38 -20.49 2.62
N ALA A 66 9.29 -20.41 3.60
CA ALA A 66 8.94 -20.31 5.01
C ALA A 66 8.19 -18.98 5.30
N ALA A 67 8.66 -17.86 4.77
CA ALA A 67 7.97 -16.58 4.89
C ALA A 67 6.57 -16.63 4.27
N HIS A 68 6.44 -17.16 3.06
CA HIS A 68 5.13 -17.30 2.40
C HIS A 68 4.19 -18.21 3.19
N ARG A 69 4.65 -19.37 3.65
CA ARG A 69 3.83 -20.30 4.44
C ARG A 69 3.36 -19.69 5.76
N ARG A 70 4.25 -18.91 6.44
CA ARG A 70 3.98 -18.35 7.77
C ARG A 70 3.12 -17.08 7.73
N TYR A 71 3.23 -16.27 6.68
CA TYR A 71 2.63 -14.94 6.62
C TYR A 71 1.69 -14.71 5.43
N ARG A 72 1.37 -15.75 4.64
CA ARG A 72 0.50 -15.61 3.46
C ARG A 72 -0.84 -14.93 3.77
N GLU A 73 -1.39 -15.18 4.95
CA GLU A 73 -2.64 -14.61 5.43
C GLU A 73 -2.56 -13.12 5.76
N LEU A 74 -1.33 -12.60 5.96
CA LEU A 74 -1.07 -11.17 6.20
C LEU A 74 -0.84 -10.41 4.90
N ALA A 75 -0.69 -11.12 3.77
CA ALA A 75 -0.55 -10.48 2.48
C ALA A 75 -1.82 -9.70 2.15
N PRO A 76 -1.69 -8.45 1.67
CA PRO A 76 -2.84 -7.72 1.17
C PRO A 76 -3.48 -8.56 0.06
N GLY A 77 -4.77 -8.88 0.22
CA GLY A 77 -5.54 -9.67 -0.77
C GLY A 77 -5.74 -11.14 -0.46
N THR A 78 -5.46 -11.65 0.75
CA THR A 78 -5.88 -13.02 1.16
C THR A 78 -7.38 -13.13 1.47
N ALA A 79 -8.09 -12.05 1.72
CA ALA A 79 -9.51 -11.98 1.46
C ALA A 79 -9.69 -12.08 -0.07
N GLN A 80 -10.61 -12.92 -0.55
CA GLN A 80 -10.85 -13.13 -1.99
C GLN A 80 -10.64 -11.82 -2.77
N PRO A 81 -9.71 -11.78 -3.75
CA PRO A 81 -9.40 -10.52 -4.44
C PRO A 81 -10.68 -10.02 -5.10
N LEU A 82 -11.12 -8.83 -4.72
CA LEU A 82 -12.22 -8.19 -5.43
C LEU A 82 -11.85 -8.08 -6.90
N ALA A 83 -12.74 -8.53 -7.76
CA ALA A 83 -12.51 -8.43 -9.20
C ALA A 83 -12.40 -6.95 -9.59
N LEU A 84 -11.51 -6.64 -10.51
CA LEU A 84 -11.41 -5.31 -11.10
C LEU A 84 -12.58 -5.10 -12.07
N SER A 85 -13.24 -3.97 -12.02
CA SER A 85 -14.20 -3.58 -13.05
C SER A 85 -13.53 -3.42 -14.42
N THR A 86 -14.32 -3.36 -15.49
CA THR A 86 -13.79 -3.11 -16.82
C THR A 86 -13.05 -1.77 -16.92
N HIS A 87 -13.58 -0.73 -16.27
CA HIS A 87 -12.95 0.59 -16.23
C HIS A 87 -11.67 0.59 -15.41
N ALA A 88 -11.62 -0.13 -14.27
CA ALA A 88 -10.42 -0.28 -13.48
C ALA A 88 -9.31 -1.01 -14.25
N ARG A 89 -9.63 -2.09 -14.96
CA ARG A 89 -8.67 -2.78 -15.84
C ARG A 89 -8.13 -1.87 -16.93
N ARG A 90 -9.00 -1.07 -17.55
CA ARG A 90 -8.61 -0.08 -18.57
C ARG A 90 -7.69 0.98 -17.98
N ALA A 91 -8.00 1.50 -16.79
CA ALA A 91 -7.15 2.48 -16.10
C ALA A 91 -5.73 1.93 -15.84
N ILE A 92 -5.61 0.69 -15.37
CA ILE A 92 -4.31 0.04 -15.13
C ILE A 92 -3.54 -0.16 -16.46
N GLN A 93 -4.22 -0.56 -17.54
CA GLN A 93 -3.57 -0.70 -18.85
C GLN A 93 -3.05 0.64 -19.37
N LEU A 94 -3.81 1.72 -19.18
CA LEU A 94 -3.40 3.07 -19.54
C LEU A 94 -2.21 3.54 -18.69
N ALA A 95 -2.23 3.28 -17.38
CA ALA A 95 -1.13 3.58 -16.49
C ALA A 95 0.20 2.90 -16.94
N ARG A 96 0.13 1.63 -17.35
CA ARG A 96 1.28 0.90 -17.90
C ARG A 96 1.80 1.51 -19.19
N LYS A 97 0.89 1.97 -20.07
CA LYS A 97 1.29 2.65 -21.32
C LYS A 97 1.98 3.97 -21.04
N GLU A 98 1.50 4.74 -20.06
CA GLU A 98 2.14 6.01 -19.66
C GLU A 98 3.52 5.76 -19.05
N ALA A 99 3.66 4.80 -18.15
CA ALA A 99 4.95 4.43 -17.58
C ALA A 99 5.97 4.01 -18.66
N ALA A 100 5.52 3.22 -19.65
CA ALA A 100 6.37 2.85 -20.78
C ALA A 100 6.74 4.06 -21.67
N ALA A 101 5.81 5.00 -21.88
CA ALA A 101 6.04 6.19 -22.68
C ALA A 101 7.02 7.19 -22.02
N THR A 102 7.07 7.23 -20.70
CA THR A 102 8.01 8.07 -19.92
C THR A 102 9.35 7.35 -19.67
N GLY A 103 9.50 6.10 -20.08
CA GLY A 103 10.71 5.30 -19.80
C GLY A 103 10.85 4.92 -18.32
N ALA A 104 9.78 5.01 -17.54
CA ALA A 104 9.80 4.67 -16.12
C ALA A 104 10.09 3.18 -15.91
N ARG A 105 10.90 2.85 -14.89
CA ARG A 105 11.23 1.45 -14.53
C ARG A 105 10.03 0.66 -13.99
N GLY A 106 8.97 1.36 -13.56
CA GLY A 106 7.76 0.74 -13.02
C GLY A 106 6.57 1.70 -13.02
N VAL A 107 5.39 1.18 -12.69
CA VAL A 107 4.18 1.98 -12.58
C VAL A 107 4.12 2.60 -11.18
N THR A 108 4.13 3.92 -11.09
CA THR A 108 4.01 4.70 -9.84
C THR A 108 2.55 5.03 -9.54
N SER A 109 2.28 5.63 -8.37
CA SER A 109 0.94 6.11 -8.00
C SER A 109 0.45 7.20 -8.97
N ALA A 110 1.33 8.07 -9.45
CA ALA A 110 0.99 9.09 -10.43
C ALA A 110 0.61 8.50 -11.80
N HIS A 111 1.29 7.44 -12.26
CA HIS A 111 0.87 6.73 -13.47
C HIS A 111 -0.51 6.09 -13.32
N LEU A 112 -0.83 5.53 -12.14
CA LEU A 112 -2.16 4.97 -11.87
C LEU A 112 -3.24 6.06 -11.88
N LEU A 113 -2.99 7.21 -11.26
CA LEU A 113 -3.89 8.35 -11.29
C LEU A 113 -4.13 8.84 -12.72
N LEU A 114 -3.06 8.98 -13.52
CA LEU A 114 -3.17 9.33 -14.93
C LEU A 114 -3.96 8.31 -15.74
N GLY A 115 -3.76 7.02 -15.46
CA GLY A 115 -4.55 5.94 -16.05
C GLY A 115 -6.04 6.05 -15.72
N VAL A 116 -6.40 6.42 -14.48
CA VAL A 116 -7.78 6.69 -14.07
C VAL A 116 -8.35 7.87 -14.84
N LEU A 117 -7.64 9.01 -14.93
CA LEU A 117 -8.08 10.19 -15.69
C LEU A 117 -8.36 9.86 -17.16
N LYS A 118 -7.56 9.02 -17.77
CA LYS A 118 -7.72 8.60 -19.18
C LYS A 118 -8.72 7.47 -19.40
N SER A 119 -9.24 6.84 -18.36
CA SER A 119 -10.12 5.67 -18.47
C SER A 119 -11.49 5.99 -19.05
N GLY A 120 -11.93 7.25 -18.98
CA GLY A 120 -13.26 7.70 -19.38
C GLY A 120 -14.37 7.29 -18.40
N ALA A 121 -14.01 6.85 -17.20
CA ALA A 121 -14.95 6.53 -16.14
C ALA A 121 -15.63 7.80 -15.60
N ALA A 122 -16.74 7.66 -14.88
CA ALA A 122 -17.43 8.80 -14.28
C ALA A 122 -16.51 9.63 -13.36
N VAL A 123 -15.62 8.97 -12.63
CA VAL A 123 -14.61 9.59 -11.76
C VAL A 123 -13.63 10.49 -12.52
N SER A 124 -13.31 10.18 -13.78
CA SER A 124 -12.42 11.03 -14.58
C SER A 124 -13.02 12.42 -14.77
N ARG A 125 -14.31 12.48 -15.09
CA ARG A 125 -15.06 13.74 -15.24
C ARG A 125 -15.19 14.51 -13.91
N ALA A 126 -15.34 13.79 -12.80
CA ALA A 126 -15.40 14.42 -11.48
C ALA A 126 -14.05 15.06 -11.11
N LEU A 127 -12.94 14.43 -11.47
CA LEU A 127 -11.59 14.96 -11.27
C LEU A 127 -11.27 16.14 -12.22
N GLU A 128 -11.72 16.06 -13.47
CA GLU A 128 -11.60 17.17 -14.43
C GLU A 128 -12.33 18.43 -13.94
N ALA A 129 -13.47 18.27 -13.27
CA ALA A 129 -14.22 19.41 -12.71
C ALA A 129 -13.47 20.16 -11.59
N VAL A 130 -12.48 19.55 -10.95
CA VAL A 130 -11.59 20.21 -9.98
C VAL A 130 -10.23 20.60 -10.59
N GLY A 131 -10.13 20.60 -11.93
CA GLY A 131 -8.94 21.03 -12.66
C GLY A 131 -7.89 19.94 -12.87
N LEU A 132 -8.14 18.70 -12.42
CA LEU A 132 -7.22 17.59 -12.60
C LEU A 132 -7.51 16.87 -13.92
N THR A 133 -6.85 17.29 -14.98
CA THR A 133 -6.97 16.68 -16.33
C THR A 133 -5.80 15.75 -16.62
N ALA A 134 -5.99 14.84 -17.59
CA ALA A 134 -4.92 13.94 -18.02
C ALA A 134 -3.72 14.70 -18.65
N ALA A 135 -3.95 15.87 -19.24
CA ALA A 135 -2.89 16.70 -19.79
C ALA A 135 -2.04 17.34 -18.68
N THR A 136 -2.70 18.01 -17.72
CA THR A 136 -2.02 18.66 -16.60
C THR A 136 -1.28 17.66 -15.71
N ALA A 137 -1.88 16.49 -15.45
CA ALA A 137 -1.23 15.44 -14.68
C ALA A 137 0.02 14.86 -15.38
N ARG A 138 0.01 14.76 -16.71
CA ARG A 138 1.18 14.29 -17.47
C ARG A 138 2.35 15.28 -17.43
N ASP A 139 2.08 16.58 -17.52
CA ASP A 139 3.13 17.60 -17.49
C ASP A 139 3.91 17.56 -16.16
N CYS A 140 3.25 17.21 -15.08
CA CYS A 140 3.89 17.03 -13.77
C CYS A 140 4.70 15.73 -13.65
N LEU A 141 4.35 14.68 -14.40
CA LEU A 141 5.10 13.40 -14.39
C LEU A 141 6.45 13.49 -15.10
N GLY A 142 6.61 14.45 -16.04
CA GLY A 142 7.85 14.65 -16.80
C GLY A 142 8.98 15.32 -16.02
N THR A 143 8.74 15.83 -14.82
CA THR A 143 9.71 16.60 -14.02
C THR A 143 10.25 15.84 -12.79
N GLY A 144 9.68 14.70 -12.46
CA GLY A 144 10.10 13.87 -11.33
C GLY A 144 11.20 12.88 -11.73
N ASP A 145 12.35 13.00 -11.08
CA ASP A 145 13.39 11.97 -11.12
C ASP A 145 12.77 10.64 -10.67
N ALA A 146 12.85 9.62 -11.52
CA ALA A 146 12.15 8.35 -11.32
C ALA A 146 12.41 7.83 -9.91
N ALA A 147 11.33 7.66 -9.14
CA ALA A 147 11.36 7.21 -7.77
C ALA A 147 12.43 6.13 -7.54
N THR A 148 13.34 6.43 -6.64
CA THR A 148 14.40 5.55 -6.15
C THR A 148 13.81 4.45 -5.26
N GLY A 149 12.94 3.61 -5.84
CA GLY A 149 12.52 2.36 -5.22
C GLY A 149 13.37 1.23 -5.77
N GLU A 150 14.17 0.60 -4.94
CA GLU A 150 14.99 -0.58 -5.31
C GLU A 150 14.17 -1.78 -5.83
N ASP A 151 12.85 -1.73 -5.78
CA ASP A 151 11.93 -2.75 -6.29
C ASP A 151 11.42 -2.38 -7.69
N GLY A 152 12.27 -2.52 -8.71
CA GLY A 152 11.96 -2.28 -10.12
C GLY A 152 10.87 -3.16 -10.74
N ASP A 153 10.06 -3.85 -9.98
CA ASP A 153 9.05 -4.82 -10.44
C ASP A 153 7.65 -4.56 -9.83
N GLY A 154 7.10 -3.37 -10.06
CA GLY A 154 5.68 -3.11 -9.80
C GLY A 154 5.25 -3.10 -8.32
N GLY A 155 6.17 -2.91 -7.38
CA GLY A 155 5.89 -2.89 -5.94
C GLY A 155 4.87 -1.82 -5.56
N VAL A 156 5.06 -0.59 -6.05
CA VAL A 156 4.15 0.55 -5.80
C VAL A 156 2.76 0.28 -6.38
N ALA A 157 2.68 -0.15 -7.65
CA ALA A 157 1.39 -0.45 -8.27
C ALA A 157 0.64 -1.57 -7.53
N ARG A 158 1.36 -2.57 -7.04
CA ARG A 158 0.77 -3.66 -6.24
C ARG A 158 0.25 -3.16 -4.90
N ALA A 159 1.00 -2.29 -4.22
CA ALA A 159 0.58 -1.69 -2.96
C ALA A 159 -0.68 -0.83 -3.14
N VAL A 160 -0.70 0.04 -4.14
CA VAL A 160 -1.87 0.87 -4.47
C VAL A 160 -3.09 0.03 -4.83
N LEU A 161 -2.94 -1.04 -5.60
CA LEU A 161 -4.06 -1.92 -5.94
C LEU A 161 -4.55 -2.74 -4.75
N ALA A 162 -3.68 -3.11 -3.83
CA ALA A 162 -4.07 -3.75 -2.58
C ALA A 162 -4.88 -2.78 -1.69
N GLU A 163 -4.44 -1.54 -1.55
CA GLU A 163 -5.14 -0.48 -0.84
C GLU A 163 -6.50 -0.18 -1.50
N ALA A 164 -6.56 -0.09 -2.83
CA ALA A 164 -7.81 0.09 -3.58
C ALA A 164 -8.81 -1.03 -3.29
N ALA A 165 -8.36 -2.27 -3.14
CA ALA A 165 -9.22 -3.39 -2.76
C ALA A 165 -9.74 -3.28 -1.32
N GLU A 166 -8.95 -2.76 -0.37
CA GLU A 166 -9.39 -2.49 1.00
C GLU A 166 -10.43 -1.36 1.03
N ILE A 167 -10.21 -0.28 0.28
CA ILE A 167 -11.18 0.83 0.13
C ILE A 167 -12.52 0.30 -0.45
N ALA A 168 -12.44 -0.53 -1.50
CA ALA A 168 -13.61 -1.14 -2.11
C ALA A 168 -14.40 -2.03 -1.12
N ARG A 169 -13.68 -2.81 -0.29
CA ARG A 169 -14.31 -3.61 0.79
C ARG A 169 -14.97 -2.74 1.84
N ALA A 170 -14.29 -1.68 2.27
CA ALA A 170 -14.84 -0.75 3.25
C ALA A 170 -16.10 -0.05 2.75
N ARG A 171 -16.22 0.15 1.43
CA ARG A 171 -17.39 0.71 0.76
C ARG A 171 -18.44 -0.35 0.37
N HIS A 172 -18.22 -1.61 0.72
CA HIS A 172 -19.11 -2.73 0.41
C HIS A 172 -19.41 -2.88 -1.10
N THR A 173 -18.45 -2.52 -1.97
CA THR A 173 -18.57 -2.68 -3.41
C THR A 173 -18.17 -4.08 -3.86
N THR A 174 -18.78 -4.55 -4.95
CA THR A 174 -18.51 -5.89 -5.52
C THR A 174 -17.20 -5.93 -6.32
N TYR A 175 -16.78 -4.77 -6.82
CA TYR A 175 -15.60 -4.63 -7.70
C TYR A 175 -14.72 -3.48 -7.22
N VAL A 176 -13.43 -3.57 -7.55
CA VAL A 176 -12.54 -2.42 -7.46
C VAL A 176 -12.83 -1.52 -8.67
N GLU A 177 -13.27 -0.30 -8.40
CA GLU A 177 -13.57 0.73 -9.39
C GLU A 177 -12.40 1.73 -9.52
N PRO A 178 -12.35 2.58 -10.57
CA PRO A 178 -11.30 3.56 -10.76
C PRO A 178 -11.17 4.60 -9.64
N ASP A 179 -12.27 4.95 -8.96
CA ASP A 179 -12.27 5.86 -7.80
C ASP A 179 -11.50 5.28 -6.61
N HIS A 180 -11.63 3.95 -6.38
CA HIS A 180 -10.83 3.26 -5.36
C HIS A 180 -9.34 3.31 -5.69
N ILE A 181 -8.97 3.16 -6.98
CA ILE A 181 -7.57 3.27 -7.44
C ILE A 181 -7.07 4.69 -7.27
N ALA A 182 -7.87 5.71 -7.61
CA ALA A 182 -7.49 7.11 -7.44
C ALA A 182 -7.26 7.46 -5.97
N LEU A 183 -8.17 7.06 -5.07
CA LEU A 183 -8.00 7.26 -3.62
C LEU A 183 -6.75 6.57 -3.09
N ALA A 184 -6.53 5.32 -3.46
CA ALA A 184 -5.36 4.57 -3.05
C ALA A 184 -4.05 5.18 -3.60
N ALA A 185 -4.07 5.70 -4.82
CA ALA A 185 -2.91 6.40 -5.40
C ALA A 185 -2.56 7.68 -4.62
N LEU A 186 -3.56 8.41 -4.10
CA LEU A 186 -3.35 9.58 -3.26
C LEU A 186 -2.81 9.25 -1.86
N ASN A 187 -2.98 8.03 -1.42
CA ASN A 187 -2.43 7.50 -0.17
C ASN A 187 -1.12 6.73 -0.41
N GLY A 188 -0.66 6.67 -1.67
CA GLY A 188 0.53 5.92 -2.08
C GLY A 188 1.78 6.35 -1.32
N THR A 189 2.63 5.37 -0.99
CA THR A 189 3.86 5.57 -0.20
C THR A 189 4.98 6.25 -1.00
N ASP A 190 4.90 6.26 -2.33
CA ASP A 190 5.84 6.96 -3.21
C ASP A 190 5.60 8.48 -3.27
N GLY A 191 4.41 8.94 -2.87
CA GLY A 191 4.05 10.35 -2.87
C GLY A 191 3.87 10.99 -4.26
N ASP A 192 4.16 10.29 -5.35
CA ASP A 192 4.18 10.83 -6.71
C ASP A 192 2.82 11.43 -7.12
N ALA A 193 1.72 10.72 -6.84
CA ALA A 193 0.38 11.21 -7.13
C ALA A 193 0.05 12.48 -6.34
N LEU A 194 0.46 12.53 -5.08
CA LEU A 194 0.24 13.68 -4.21
C LEU A 194 1.05 14.88 -4.66
N GLN A 195 2.31 14.67 -5.04
CA GLN A 195 3.17 15.74 -5.60
C GLN A 195 2.60 16.29 -6.89
N ALA A 196 2.14 15.40 -7.81
CA ALA A 196 1.54 15.81 -9.07
C ALA A 196 0.30 16.71 -8.86
N ILE A 197 -0.59 16.34 -7.94
CA ILE A 197 -1.78 17.14 -7.61
C ILE A 197 -1.39 18.48 -6.98
N THR A 198 -0.46 18.48 -6.05
CA THR A 198 0.00 19.69 -5.35
C THR A 198 0.69 20.67 -6.32
N ALA A 199 1.51 20.16 -7.25
CA ALA A 199 2.15 20.97 -8.29
C ALA A 199 1.15 21.66 -9.22
N LEU A 200 -0.03 21.07 -9.41
CA LEU A 200 -1.14 21.66 -10.19
C LEU A 200 -1.96 22.69 -9.38
N GLY A 201 -1.63 22.92 -8.11
CA GLY A 201 -2.40 23.80 -7.24
C GLY A 201 -3.78 23.23 -6.84
N VAL A 202 -4.02 21.93 -7.08
CA VAL A 202 -5.27 21.27 -6.71
C VAL A 202 -5.15 20.75 -5.27
N SER A 203 -6.15 21.02 -4.45
CA SER A 203 -6.17 20.55 -3.06
C SER A 203 -6.39 19.03 -3.00
N PRO A 204 -5.47 18.26 -2.40
CA PRO A 204 -5.69 16.83 -2.20
C PRO A 204 -6.94 16.51 -1.36
N ALA A 205 -7.35 17.44 -0.49
CA ALA A 205 -8.57 17.29 0.31
C ALA A 205 -9.82 17.34 -0.58
N ASP A 206 -9.89 18.32 -1.49
CA ASP A 206 -11.01 18.47 -2.43
C ASP A 206 -11.13 17.26 -3.37
N VAL A 207 -9.97 16.73 -3.80
CA VAL A 207 -9.95 15.51 -4.63
C VAL A 207 -10.49 14.31 -3.85
N ARG A 208 -10.06 14.13 -2.58
CA ARG A 208 -10.57 13.05 -1.73
C ARG A 208 -12.06 13.18 -1.45
N GLU A 209 -12.54 14.37 -1.20
CA GLU A 209 -13.96 14.64 -0.97
C GLU A 209 -14.80 14.29 -2.22
N ARG A 210 -14.33 14.68 -3.41
CA ARG A 210 -14.96 14.32 -4.69
C ARG A 210 -15.00 12.83 -4.96
N LEU A 211 -13.96 12.12 -4.53
CA LEU A 211 -13.87 10.66 -4.68
C LEU A 211 -14.63 9.91 -3.59
N ALA A 212 -15.04 10.60 -2.52
CA ALA A 212 -15.81 10.00 -1.42
C ALA A 212 -17.33 9.97 -1.70
N CYS A 213 -17.82 10.81 -2.61
CA CYS A 213 -19.21 10.85 -3.06
C CYS A 213 -19.53 9.81 -4.12
#